data_12fc70d047c63b5fb56142798e8920ef
#
_entry.id   12fc70d047c63b5fb56142798e8920ef
#
_cell.length_a   1.000
_cell.length_b   1.000
_cell.length_c   1.000
_cell.angle_alpha   90.00
_cell.angle_beta   90.00
_cell.angle_gamma   90.00
#
_symmetry.space_group_name_H-M   'P 1'
#
loop_
_entity.id
_entity.type
_entity.pdbx_description
1 polymer ?
#
loop_
_entity_poly.entity_id
_entity_poly.type
_entity_poly.pdbx_seq_one_letter_code
_entity_poly.pdbx_strand_id
1 'polypeptide(L)'
;MNAISGPNRARRVGAVLAASTCALVGCSSPPAPSVTVTPAETTTAPAPQYDFTGVPGTVLDSEDFGDRSTELSATGATLYRFVYESTSGVDNSPTAVSGVAAVPAGTPPAGGWPTVVYGHGTTGIQADCGPTLYPDLLGYQFAVQDFTELGYVTVLPDYQGLGTGGGTHPYLEPRTSGHNMIDAARAAQSALPDMSTRWAAVGLSQGGQAAWAANELAATYGQGLDLVGSVSLSPPTDLTPLVQAATDGNLTRPQKELLPYLLYGAQQVDPTIDPMDYSGTVAEANNELLLTCSGGDTDGKERAVEAMAPDEFAADSAQSEQQLLDVIGRYTLPQVRTEVPMFVAYGAKDDIVLPQWTADGVEKACALGDPIVAQEQPEQGHDVSDEAAMQFLAAVFAGQSVPSTC
;
A
#
# COMPACT_ATOMS: atom_id res chain seq x y z
N MET A 1 -40.09 -25.39 -19.67
CA MET A 1 -41.32 -25.61 -18.92
C MET A 1 -41.09 -25.20 -17.48
N ASN A 2 -41.91 -24.28 -17.00
CA ASN A 2 -42.07 -23.75 -15.64
C ASN A 2 -41.01 -22.79 -15.09
N ALA A 3 -41.35 -21.51 -15.28
CA ALA A 3 -40.90 -20.38 -14.49
C ALA A 3 -41.57 -20.41 -13.09
N ILE A 4 -40.82 -19.97 -12.05
CA ILE A 4 -41.43 -19.53 -10.79
C ILE A 4 -40.84 -18.14 -10.47
N SER A 5 -41.66 -17.13 -10.62
CA SER A 5 -41.51 -15.76 -10.18
C SER A 5 -41.96 -15.62 -8.72
N GLY A 6 -41.21 -14.89 -7.90
CA GLY A 6 -41.59 -14.45 -6.55
C GLY A 6 -41.32 -12.97 -6.36
N PRO A 7 -42.11 -12.22 -5.55
CA PRO A 7 -42.36 -10.82 -5.78
C PRO A 7 -41.51 -9.83 -4.98
N ASN A 8 -41.18 -8.72 -5.64
CA ASN A 8 -40.68 -7.46 -5.08
C ASN A 8 -41.57 -6.94 -3.94
N ARG A 9 -41.03 -6.61 -2.80
CA ARG A 9 -41.62 -5.74 -1.79
C ARG A 9 -40.80 -4.46 -1.62
N ALA A 10 -41.20 -3.44 -2.32
CA ALA A 10 -40.82 -2.06 -2.03
C ALA A 10 -41.53 -1.58 -0.76
N ARG A 11 -40.78 -1.22 0.28
CA ARG A 11 -41.32 -0.48 1.44
C ARG A 11 -41.06 1.00 1.22
N ARG A 12 -42.14 1.74 0.95
CA ARG A 12 -42.17 3.20 1.05
C ARG A 12 -42.26 3.58 2.52
N VAL A 13 -41.33 4.40 3.01
CA VAL A 13 -41.41 5.09 4.29
C VAL A 13 -41.84 6.53 3.98
N GLY A 14 -43.04 6.88 4.42
CA GLY A 14 -43.58 8.23 4.27
C GLY A 14 -42.97 9.16 5.34
N ALA A 15 -42.49 10.32 4.91
CA ALA A 15 -42.12 11.43 5.77
C ALA A 15 -43.35 12.18 6.22
N VAL A 16 -43.54 12.30 7.54
CA VAL A 16 -44.51 13.19 8.15
C VAL A 16 -43.80 14.50 8.51
N LEU A 17 -44.14 15.57 7.83
CA LEU A 17 -43.77 16.94 8.18
C LEU A 17 -44.68 17.43 9.33
N ALA A 18 -44.08 17.64 10.50
CA ALA A 18 -44.74 18.42 11.55
C ALA A 18 -44.09 19.80 11.62
N ALA A 19 -44.84 20.80 11.20
CA ALA A 19 -44.48 22.19 11.35
C ALA A 19 -44.82 22.64 12.78
N SER A 20 -43.80 22.97 13.58
CA SER A 20 -43.97 23.64 14.87
C SER A 20 -43.49 25.08 14.77
N THR A 21 -44.43 26.01 14.82
CA THR A 21 -44.19 27.43 15.03
C THR A 21 -43.74 27.68 16.49
N CYS A 22 -42.52 28.12 16.71
CA CYS A 22 -42.08 28.58 18.01
C CYS A 22 -41.90 30.10 18.02
N ALA A 23 -42.60 30.74 18.95
CA ALA A 23 -42.59 32.18 19.17
C ALA A 23 -41.23 32.65 19.77
N LEU A 24 -40.78 33.81 19.31
CA LEU A 24 -39.61 34.54 19.79
C LEU A 24 -39.79 34.97 21.26
N VAL A 25 -39.12 34.31 22.16
CA VAL A 25 -38.82 34.84 23.50
C VAL A 25 -37.28 34.84 23.64
N GLY A 26 -36.71 36.02 23.76
CA GLY A 26 -35.29 36.20 23.94
C GLY A 26 -34.83 35.64 25.30
N CYS A 27 -34.03 34.61 25.28
CA CYS A 27 -33.25 34.16 26.45
C CYS A 27 -31.77 34.43 26.14
N SER A 28 -31.20 35.40 26.84
CA SER A 28 -29.74 35.64 26.90
C SER A 28 -29.12 34.49 27.70
N SER A 29 -28.39 33.62 27.04
CA SER A 29 -27.54 32.60 27.67
C SER A 29 -26.27 33.25 28.25
N PRO A 30 -25.85 32.83 29.45
CA PRO A 30 -24.57 33.29 30.00
C PRO A 30 -23.39 32.72 29.18
N PRO A 31 -22.24 33.43 29.11
CA PRO A 31 -21.08 32.95 28.36
C PRO A 31 -20.56 31.63 28.96
N ALA A 32 -20.30 30.67 28.10
CA ALA A 32 -19.67 29.40 28.47
C ALA A 32 -18.28 29.64 29.07
N PRO A 33 -17.87 28.89 30.09
CA PRO A 33 -16.53 29.01 30.64
C PRO A 33 -15.50 28.61 29.59
N SER A 34 -14.52 29.49 29.35
CA SER A 34 -13.36 29.23 28.50
C SER A 34 -12.52 28.12 29.14
N VAL A 35 -12.64 26.91 28.63
CA VAL A 35 -11.71 25.82 28.96
C VAL A 35 -10.42 26.10 28.20
N THR A 36 -9.39 26.57 28.90
CA THR A 36 -8.04 26.62 28.38
C THR A 36 -7.54 25.18 28.28
N VAL A 37 -7.63 24.59 27.10
CA VAL A 37 -6.98 23.32 26.82
C VAL A 37 -5.50 23.60 26.72
N THR A 38 -4.75 23.28 27.78
CA THR A 38 -3.29 23.22 27.71
C THR A 38 -2.96 22.09 26.73
N PRO A 39 -2.15 22.33 25.67
CA PRO A 39 -1.70 21.25 24.82
C PRO A 39 -1.02 20.19 25.70
N ALA A 40 -1.45 18.95 25.62
CA ALA A 40 -0.70 17.86 26.21
C ALA A 40 0.68 17.85 25.52
N GLU A 41 1.74 17.95 26.31
CA GLU A 41 3.08 17.69 25.80
C GLU A 41 3.07 16.28 25.22
N THR A 42 3.16 16.19 23.91
CA THR A 42 3.35 14.92 23.20
C THR A 42 4.77 14.49 23.53
N THR A 43 4.94 13.74 24.61
CA THR A 43 6.17 12.98 24.83
C THR A 43 6.18 11.91 23.76
N THR A 44 6.85 12.18 22.65
CA THR A 44 7.20 11.15 21.65
C THR A 44 8.06 10.13 22.40
N ALA A 45 7.52 8.95 22.61
CA ALA A 45 8.30 7.81 23.08
C ALA A 45 9.49 7.61 22.10
N PRO A 46 10.71 7.34 22.59
CA PRO A 46 11.82 7.06 21.69
C PRO A 46 11.43 5.89 20.78
N ALA A 47 11.84 5.99 19.50
CA ALA A 47 11.63 4.92 18.53
C ALA A 47 12.15 3.60 19.11
N PRO A 48 11.43 2.48 18.94
CA PRO A 48 11.90 1.20 19.44
C PRO A 48 13.27 0.87 18.86
N GLN A 49 14.16 0.37 19.70
CA GLN A 49 15.49 -0.09 19.29
C GLN A 49 15.47 -1.60 19.21
N TYR A 50 15.86 -2.14 18.07
CA TYR A 50 15.96 -3.58 17.85
C TYR A 50 17.41 -4.01 17.72
N ASP A 51 17.75 -5.18 18.26
CA ASP A 51 19.06 -5.80 18.11
C ASP A 51 19.07 -6.63 16.80
N PHE A 52 19.60 -6.06 15.74
CA PHE A 52 19.70 -6.73 14.45
C PHE A 52 20.67 -7.90 14.47
N THR A 53 20.26 -9.00 13.84
CA THR A 53 21.06 -10.23 13.74
C THR A 53 21.94 -10.27 12.50
N GLY A 54 21.65 -9.44 11.49
CA GLY A 54 22.24 -9.48 10.16
C GLY A 54 21.63 -10.57 9.27
N VAL A 55 20.49 -11.15 9.68
CA VAL A 55 19.77 -12.17 8.92
C VAL A 55 18.37 -11.68 8.59
N PRO A 56 18.13 -11.20 7.35
CA PRO A 56 16.82 -10.72 6.93
C PRO A 56 15.73 -11.79 7.12
N GLY A 57 14.55 -11.36 7.57
CA GLY A 57 13.43 -12.24 7.93
C GLY A 57 13.48 -12.78 9.37
N THR A 58 14.51 -12.43 10.16
CA THR A 58 14.53 -12.78 11.60
C THR A 58 13.43 -11.99 12.31
N VAL A 59 12.56 -12.68 13.06
CA VAL A 59 11.56 -12.03 13.91
C VAL A 59 12.25 -11.44 15.13
N LEU A 60 12.13 -10.13 15.30
CA LEU A 60 12.72 -9.34 16.37
C LEU A 60 11.78 -9.18 17.55
N ASP A 61 10.46 -9.14 17.27
CA ASP A 61 9.39 -9.05 18.27
C ASP A 61 8.11 -9.65 17.70
N SER A 62 7.24 -10.20 18.58
CA SER A 62 5.94 -10.74 18.16
C SER A 62 4.92 -10.71 19.28
N GLU A 63 3.67 -10.45 18.93
CA GLU A 63 2.53 -10.46 19.85
C GLU A 63 1.31 -11.09 19.19
N ASP A 64 0.36 -11.56 20.00
CA ASP A 64 -0.96 -11.95 19.55
C ASP A 64 -1.73 -10.71 19.07
N PHE A 65 -2.33 -10.78 17.90
CA PHE A 65 -3.13 -9.69 17.32
C PHE A 65 -4.64 -9.98 17.36
N GLY A 66 -5.04 -11.19 17.78
CA GLY A 66 -6.42 -11.63 17.75
C GLY A 66 -7.38 -10.74 18.56
N ASP A 67 -6.95 -10.28 19.72
CA ASP A 67 -7.74 -9.38 20.57
C ASP A 67 -7.91 -7.98 19.95
N ARG A 68 -7.06 -7.58 19.02
CA ARG A 68 -7.10 -6.27 18.36
C ARG A 68 -8.05 -6.23 17.17
N SER A 69 -8.14 -7.34 16.40
CA SER A 69 -9.00 -7.44 15.22
C SER A 69 -10.05 -8.52 15.42
N THR A 70 -11.20 -8.14 15.98
CA THR A 70 -12.32 -9.06 16.24
C THR A 70 -12.94 -9.60 14.94
N GLU A 71 -12.92 -8.83 13.87
CA GLU A 71 -13.47 -9.23 12.57
C GLU A 71 -12.61 -10.32 11.91
N LEU A 72 -11.29 -10.13 11.86
CA LEU A 72 -10.39 -11.18 11.36
C LEU A 72 -10.40 -12.42 12.26
N SER A 73 -10.46 -12.23 13.59
CA SER A 73 -10.55 -13.36 14.54
C SER A 73 -11.83 -14.16 14.39
N ALA A 74 -12.94 -13.53 13.95
CA ALA A 74 -14.21 -14.21 13.70
C ALA A 74 -14.14 -15.24 12.55
N THR A 75 -13.14 -15.16 11.67
CA THR A 75 -12.88 -16.19 10.63
C THR A 75 -12.32 -17.48 11.21
N GLY A 76 -11.90 -17.47 12.47
CA GLY A 76 -11.19 -18.58 13.13
C GLY A 76 -9.68 -18.59 12.83
N ALA A 77 -9.16 -17.60 12.13
CA ALA A 77 -7.73 -17.47 11.90
C ALA A 77 -6.98 -17.13 13.20
N THR A 78 -5.73 -17.58 13.30
CA THR A 78 -4.81 -17.14 14.34
C THR A 78 -4.00 -15.97 13.82
N LEU A 79 -4.02 -14.86 14.57
CA LEU A 79 -3.43 -13.61 14.13
C LEU A 79 -2.19 -13.27 14.96
N TYR A 80 -1.12 -12.89 14.28
CA TYR A 80 0.13 -12.45 14.90
C TYR A 80 0.52 -11.08 14.34
N ARG A 81 0.89 -10.15 15.21
CA ARG A 81 1.70 -9.01 14.82
C ARG A 81 3.15 -9.32 15.13
N PHE A 82 4.06 -9.04 14.23
CA PHE A 82 5.48 -9.24 14.42
C PHE A 82 6.28 -8.09 13.84
N VAL A 83 7.48 -7.92 14.33
CA VAL A 83 8.50 -7.05 13.75
C VAL A 83 9.64 -7.95 13.29
N TYR A 84 10.11 -7.76 12.08
CA TYR A 84 11.16 -8.57 11.48
C TYR A 84 12.28 -7.71 10.92
N GLU A 85 13.47 -8.28 10.89
CA GLU A 85 14.64 -7.69 10.25
C GLU A 85 14.49 -7.73 8.73
N SER A 86 14.73 -6.61 8.07
CA SER A 86 14.75 -6.48 6.62
C SER A 86 15.96 -5.65 6.20
N THR A 87 16.09 -5.41 4.89
CA THR A 87 17.19 -4.64 4.32
C THR A 87 16.64 -3.43 3.59
N SER A 88 17.12 -2.23 3.95
CA SER A 88 16.84 -1.01 3.19
C SER A 88 17.40 -1.12 1.77
N GLY A 89 16.58 -0.85 0.77
CA GLY A 89 17.02 -0.77 -0.64
C GLY A 89 17.89 0.46 -0.92
N VAL A 90 17.76 1.49 -0.06
CA VAL A 90 18.47 2.77 -0.23
C VAL A 90 19.98 2.61 -0.02
N ASP A 91 20.37 1.96 1.07
CA ASP A 91 21.79 1.90 1.50
C ASP A 91 22.25 0.50 1.91
N ASN A 92 21.39 -0.50 1.81
CA ASN A 92 21.59 -1.89 2.27
C ASN A 92 21.77 -2.02 3.80
N SER A 93 21.42 -1.03 4.60
CA SER A 93 21.42 -1.15 6.04
C SER A 93 20.31 -2.07 6.54
N PRO A 94 20.49 -2.73 7.70
CA PRO A 94 19.41 -3.47 8.34
C PRO A 94 18.33 -2.50 8.80
N THR A 95 17.07 -2.89 8.64
CA THR A 95 15.90 -2.15 9.08
C THR A 95 14.89 -3.08 9.73
N ALA A 96 14.07 -2.56 10.62
CA ALA A 96 12.95 -3.31 11.19
C ALA A 96 11.65 -2.93 10.49
N VAL A 97 10.83 -3.94 10.22
CA VAL A 97 9.52 -3.76 9.57
C VAL A 97 8.47 -4.51 10.37
N SER A 98 7.37 -3.85 10.70
CA SER A 98 6.22 -4.51 11.32
C SER A 98 5.28 -5.10 10.28
N GLY A 99 4.52 -6.12 10.69
CA GLY A 99 3.53 -6.77 9.84
C GLY A 99 2.55 -7.60 10.66
N VAL A 100 1.42 -7.94 10.05
CA VAL A 100 0.44 -8.88 10.59
C VAL A 100 0.43 -10.14 9.73
N ALA A 101 0.39 -11.31 10.39
CA ALA A 101 0.16 -12.59 9.75
C ALA A 101 -1.15 -13.20 10.24
N ALA A 102 -1.96 -13.69 9.30
CA ALA A 102 -3.18 -14.45 9.56
C ALA A 102 -2.98 -15.89 9.10
N VAL A 103 -3.04 -16.83 10.05
CA VAL A 103 -2.92 -18.27 9.79
C VAL A 103 -4.32 -18.88 9.69
N PRO A 104 -4.66 -19.56 8.60
CA PRO A 104 -5.98 -20.16 8.43
C PRO A 104 -6.35 -21.14 9.55
N ALA A 105 -7.64 -21.25 9.84
CA ALA A 105 -8.15 -22.31 10.73
C ALA A 105 -7.99 -23.69 10.10
N GLY A 106 -7.78 -24.70 10.93
CA GLY A 106 -7.77 -26.10 10.49
C GLY A 106 -6.38 -26.72 10.37
N THR A 107 -6.21 -27.60 9.40
CA THR A 107 -4.98 -28.39 9.22
C THR A 107 -4.28 -27.95 7.94
N PRO A 108 -2.97 -27.72 7.97
CA PRO A 108 -2.23 -27.34 6.77
C PRO A 108 -2.31 -28.43 5.69
N PRO A 109 -2.27 -28.03 4.42
CA PRO A 109 -2.16 -29.00 3.34
C PRO A 109 -0.83 -29.76 3.39
N ALA A 110 -0.73 -30.85 2.62
CA ALA A 110 0.52 -31.58 2.48
C ALA A 110 1.63 -30.63 1.93
N GLY A 111 2.72 -30.49 2.68
CA GLY A 111 3.80 -29.56 2.35
C GLY A 111 3.76 -28.23 3.09
N GLY A 112 2.78 -28.03 3.96
CA GLY A 112 2.63 -26.83 4.79
C GLY A 112 1.74 -25.76 4.16
N TRP A 113 1.46 -24.70 4.93
CA TRP A 113 0.67 -23.55 4.49
C TRP A 113 1.42 -22.76 3.42
N PRO A 114 0.85 -22.56 2.23
CA PRO A 114 1.39 -21.60 1.27
C PRO A 114 1.13 -20.17 1.76
N THR A 115 1.98 -19.23 1.38
CA THR A 115 1.91 -17.84 1.85
C THR A 115 1.53 -16.89 0.73
N VAL A 116 0.64 -15.93 1.02
CA VAL A 116 0.45 -14.71 0.24
C VAL A 116 1.00 -13.54 1.08
N VAL A 117 1.98 -12.83 0.55
CA VAL A 117 2.39 -11.53 1.10
C VAL A 117 1.63 -10.46 0.34
N TYR A 118 0.77 -9.74 1.05
CA TYR A 118 -0.05 -8.68 0.48
C TYR A 118 0.56 -7.32 0.77
N GLY A 119 1.06 -6.66 -0.26
CA GLY A 119 1.53 -5.28 -0.21
C GLY A 119 0.35 -4.32 -0.27
N HIS A 120 0.19 -3.52 0.77
CA HIS A 120 -0.87 -2.51 0.82
C HIS A 120 -0.57 -1.32 -0.10
N GLY A 121 -1.62 -0.61 -0.53
CA GLY A 121 -1.51 0.67 -1.24
C GLY A 121 -1.06 1.80 -0.30
N THR A 122 -1.03 3.01 -0.80
CA THR A 122 -0.57 4.18 -0.05
C THR A 122 -1.41 4.46 1.19
N THR A 123 -0.77 4.45 2.36
CA THR A 123 -1.38 4.83 3.64
C THR A 123 -0.78 6.10 4.24
N GLY A 124 0.35 6.54 3.74
CA GLY A 124 1.11 7.71 4.18
C GLY A 124 2.60 7.41 4.28
N ILE A 125 3.34 8.31 4.92
CA ILE A 125 4.81 8.19 5.08
C ILE A 125 5.27 8.24 6.53
N GLN A 126 4.37 8.53 7.46
CA GLN A 126 4.68 8.62 8.88
C GLN A 126 4.47 7.28 9.56
N ALA A 127 5.16 7.04 10.67
CA ALA A 127 5.09 5.77 11.38
C ALA A 127 3.66 5.39 11.80
N ASP A 128 2.85 6.36 12.18
CA ASP A 128 1.44 6.15 12.55
C ASP A 128 0.53 5.77 11.38
N CYS A 129 1.03 5.81 10.14
CA CYS A 129 0.29 5.36 8.97
C CYS A 129 0.50 3.85 8.65
N GLY A 130 1.17 3.11 9.53
CA GLY A 130 1.30 1.65 9.39
C GLY A 130 -0.02 0.93 9.67
N PRO A 131 -0.55 0.13 8.72
CA PRO A 131 -1.81 -0.61 8.89
C PRO A 131 -1.89 -1.44 10.17
N THR A 132 -0.79 -2.04 10.61
CA THR A 132 -0.78 -2.93 11.78
C THR A 132 -1.01 -2.23 13.11
N LEU A 133 -1.05 -0.90 13.12
CA LEU A 133 -1.44 -0.12 14.30
C LEU A 133 -2.97 -0.07 14.52
N TYR A 134 -3.75 -0.43 13.50
CA TYR A 134 -5.20 -0.30 13.46
C TYR A 134 -5.90 -1.66 13.44
N PRO A 135 -7.04 -1.82 14.14
CA PRO A 135 -7.78 -3.09 14.18
C PRO A 135 -8.26 -3.56 12.82
N ASP A 136 -8.63 -2.62 11.94
CA ASP A 136 -9.12 -2.84 10.58
C ASP A 136 -8.00 -2.80 9.53
N LEU A 137 -6.74 -2.70 9.97
CA LEU A 137 -5.57 -2.59 9.09
C LEU A 137 -5.72 -1.47 8.05
N LEU A 138 -6.31 -0.33 8.43
CA LEU A 138 -6.64 0.79 7.54
C LEU A 138 -7.47 0.35 6.31
N GLY A 139 -8.40 -0.60 6.50
CA GLY A 139 -9.26 -1.16 5.46
C GLY A 139 -8.71 -2.40 4.76
N TYR A 140 -7.44 -2.77 4.97
CA TYR A 140 -6.84 -3.96 4.33
C TYR A 140 -7.21 -5.28 4.99
N GLN A 141 -7.97 -5.27 6.08
CA GLN A 141 -8.49 -6.48 6.72
C GLN A 141 -9.24 -7.40 5.75
N PHE A 142 -9.96 -6.85 4.76
CA PHE A 142 -10.71 -7.63 3.78
C PHE A 142 -9.78 -8.46 2.88
N ALA A 143 -8.70 -7.87 2.38
CA ALA A 143 -7.72 -8.61 1.61
C ALA A 143 -7.04 -9.72 2.44
N VAL A 144 -6.70 -9.43 3.71
CA VAL A 144 -6.16 -10.45 4.62
C VAL A 144 -7.17 -11.56 4.85
N GLN A 145 -8.45 -11.24 5.04
CA GLN A 145 -9.51 -12.22 5.23
C GLN A 145 -9.68 -13.10 4.00
N ASP A 146 -9.82 -12.51 2.81
CA ASP A 146 -10.11 -13.23 1.57
C ASP A 146 -9.02 -14.28 1.27
N PHE A 147 -7.74 -13.91 1.34
CA PHE A 147 -6.64 -14.86 1.12
C PHE A 147 -6.57 -15.91 2.22
N THR A 148 -6.85 -15.55 3.48
CA THR A 148 -6.83 -16.51 4.59
C THR A 148 -7.96 -17.53 4.48
N GLU A 149 -9.15 -17.11 4.08
CA GLU A 149 -10.28 -18.00 3.82
C GLU A 149 -10.03 -18.96 2.64
N LEU A 150 -9.20 -18.53 1.67
CA LEU A 150 -8.74 -19.39 0.56
C LEU A 150 -7.65 -20.39 0.98
N GLY A 151 -7.21 -20.38 2.23
CA GLY A 151 -6.24 -21.33 2.77
C GLY A 151 -4.79 -20.93 2.62
N TYR A 152 -4.51 -19.64 2.43
CA TYR A 152 -3.15 -19.09 2.48
C TYR A 152 -2.86 -18.48 3.86
N VAL A 153 -1.65 -18.64 4.36
CA VAL A 153 -1.17 -17.71 5.39
C VAL A 153 -0.99 -16.37 4.71
N THR A 154 -1.73 -15.36 5.20
CA THR A 154 -1.66 -14.01 4.62
C THR A 154 -0.80 -13.13 5.50
N VAL A 155 0.21 -12.51 4.91
CA VAL A 155 1.11 -11.57 5.59
C VAL A 155 0.94 -10.19 4.99
N LEU A 156 0.68 -9.19 5.83
CA LEU A 156 0.59 -7.79 5.44
C LEU A 156 1.70 -7.02 6.16
N PRO A 157 2.81 -6.68 5.47
CA PRO A 157 3.85 -5.82 6.02
C PRO A 157 3.42 -4.35 6.00
N ASP A 158 3.91 -3.54 6.96
CA ASP A 158 3.72 -2.09 6.98
C ASP A 158 4.66 -1.33 6.02
N TYR A 159 5.72 -1.93 5.56
CA TYR A 159 6.94 -1.39 4.95
C TYR A 159 7.85 -0.62 5.92
N GLN A 160 9.13 -0.48 5.53
CA GLN A 160 10.12 0.30 6.28
C GLN A 160 9.59 1.71 6.59
N GLY A 161 9.75 2.14 7.83
CA GLY A 161 9.38 3.48 8.28
C GLY A 161 7.92 3.65 8.68
N LEU A 162 7.05 2.68 8.39
CA LEU A 162 5.66 2.65 8.85
C LEU A 162 5.51 1.67 10.03
N GLY A 163 4.44 1.84 10.81
CA GLY A 163 4.13 0.97 11.94
C GLY A 163 5.12 1.09 13.09
N THR A 164 5.47 -0.04 13.70
CA THR A 164 6.33 -0.10 14.88
C THR A 164 7.79 -0.44 14.57
N GLY A 165 8.16 -0.65 13.31
CA GLY A 165 9.52 -0.97 12.92
C GLY A 165 10.52 0.18 13.13
N GLY A 166 10.05 1.40 13.08
CA GLY A 166 10.89 2.61 13.18
C GLY A 166 11.57 2.97 11.84
N GLY A 167 12.38 4.02 11.87
CA GLY A 167 13.03 4.56 10.67
C GLY A 167 12.15 5.51 9.87
N THR A 168 12.47 5.67 8.60
CA THR A 168 11.77 6.55 7.66
C THR A 168 11.29 5.76 6.46
N HIS A 169 10.15 6.15 5.89
CA HIS A 169 9.55 5.47 4.75
C HIS A 169 10.07 6.04 3.43
N PRO A 170 10.91 5.30 2.66
CA PRO A 170 11.30 5.70 1.32
C PRO A 170 10.17 5.35 0.34
N TYR A 171 9.11 6.15 0.38
CA TYR A 171 7.87 5.90 -0.35
C TYR A 171 8.14 5.63 -1.84
N LEU A 172 7.59 4.52 -2.34
CA LEU A 172 7.74 4.03 -3.72
C LEU A 172 9.18 3.68 -4.14
N GLU A 173 10.14 3.57 -3.20
CA GLU A 173 11.45 3.00 -3.53
C GLU A 173 11.30 1.47 -3.66
N PRO A 174 11.38 0.92 -4.90
CA PRO A 174 10.91 -0.43 -5.17
C PRO A 174 11.80 -1.51 -4.54
N ARG A 175 13.08 -1.24 -4.39
CA ARG A 175 14.03 -2.20 -3.84
C ARG A 175 13.79 -2.42 -2.35
N THR A 176 13.52 -1.36 -1.60
CA THR A 176 13.15 -1.46 -0.19
C THR A 176 11.83 -2.22 -0.01
N SER A 177 10.79 -1.81 -0.73
CA SER A 177 9.47 -2.46 -0.61
C SER A 177 9.51 -3.92 -1.05
N GLY A 178 10.26 -4.26 -2.10
CA GLY A 178 10.48 -5.63 -2.55
C GLY A 178 11.23 -6.48 -1.51
N HIS A 179 12.30 -5.94 -0.88
CA HIS A 179 12.98 -6.60 0.24
C HIS A 179 12.02 -6.83 1.41
N ASN A 180 11.23 -5.81 1.78
CA ASN A 180 10.29 -5.93 2.90
C ASN A 180 9.27 -7.05 2.67
N MET A 181 8.75 -7.22 1.43
CA MET A 181 7.85 -8.31 1.10
C MET A 181 8.52 -9.69 1.16
N ILE A 182 9.73 -9.82 0.62
CA ILE A 182 10.48 -11.09 0.66
C ILE A 182 10.79 -11.48 2.11
N ASP A 183 11.21 -10.51 2.93
CA ASP A 183 11.56 -10.76 4.33
C ASP A 183 10.33 -11.02 5.20
N ALA A 184 9.16 -10.47 4.85
CA ALA A 184 7.88 -10.85 5.45
C ALA A 184 7.55 -12.33 5.23
N ALA A 185 7.78 -12.83 4.00
CA ALA A 185 7.63 -14.26 3.70
C ALA A 185 8.61 -15.12 4.52
N ARG A 186 9.88 -14.70 4.68
CA ARG A 186 10.87 -15.39 5.52
C ARG A 186 10.48 -15.39 6.98
N ALA A 187 10.02 -14.24 7.49
CA ALA A 187 9.58 -14.10 8.87
C ALA A 187 8.42 -15.05 9.17
N ALA A 188 7.41 -15.09 8.31
CA ALA A 188 6.31 -16.03 8.43
C ALA A 188 6.79 -17.49 8.40
N GLN A 189 7.64 -17.86 7.44
CA GLN A 189 8.19 -19.22 7.33
C GLN A 189 8.96 -19.64 8.56
N SER A 190 9.74 -18.74 9.17
CA SER A 190 10.59 -19.07 10.30
C SER A 190 9.86 -19.08 11.65
N ALA A 191 8.81 -18.27 11.81
CA ALA A 191 8.14 -18.06 13.08
C ALA A 191 6.82 -18.82 13.23
N LEU A 192 6.15 -19.14 12.12
CA LEU A 192 4.85 -19.81 12.16
C LEU A 192 4.98 -21.32 11.95
N PRO A 193 4.08 -22.12 12.52
CA PRO A 193 4.13 -23.58 12.38
C PRO A 193 3.68 -24.02 10.99
N ASP A 194 4.23 -25.15 10.55
CA ASP A 194 3.78 -25.89 9.37
C ASP A 194 3.74 -25.05 8.07
N MET A 195 4.71 -24.18 7.88
CA MET A 195 4.81 -23.31 6.71
C MET A 195 5.45 -24.03 5.50
N SER A 196 4.95 -23.71 4.33
CA SER A 196 5.60 -24.05 3.06
C SER A 196 6.62 -22.98 2.66
N THR A 197 7.63 -23.36 1.85
CA THR A 197 8.51 -22.36 1.20
C THR A 197 7.82 -21.60 0.06
N ARG A 198 6.66 -22.10 -0.40
CA ARG A 198 5.93 -21.56 -1.55
C ARG A 198 5.14 -20.32 -1.14
N TRP A 199 5.37 -19.23 -1.85
CA TRP A 199 4.69 -17.97 -1.59
C TRP A 199 4.40 -17.21 -2.87
N ALA A 200 3.50 -16.23 -2.79
CA ALA A 200 3.21 -15.27 -3.84
C ALA A 200 3.23 -13.85 -3.27
N ALA A 201 3.70 -12.89 -4.08
CA ALA A 201 3.62 -11.47 -3.80
C ALA A 201 2.38 -10.90 -4.50
N VAL A 202 1.53 -10.18 -3.76
CA VAL A 202 0.29 -9.58 -4.30
C VAL A 202 0.20 -8.15 -3.80
N GLY A 203 -0.28 -7.22 -4.61
CA GLY A 203 -0.54 -5.88 -4.11
C GLY A 203 -1.22 -4.96 -5.12
N LEU A 204 -1.74 -3.85 -4.60
CA LEU A 204 -2.40 -2.79 -5.36
C LEU A 204 -1.61 -1.48 -5.24
N SER A 205 -1.49 -0.71 -6.33
CA SER A 205 -0.85 0.61 -6.33
C SER A 205 0.59 0.54 -5.84
N GLN A 206 0.98 1.20 -4.74
CA GLN A 206 2.28 1.03 -4.07
C GLN A 206 2.59 -0.45 -3.83
N GLY A 207 1.60 -1.22 -3.36
CA GLY A 207 1.74 -2.67 -3.16
C GLY A 207 1.93 -3.44 -4.46
N GLY A 208 1.33 -2.98 -5.55
CA GLY A 208 1.53 -3.54 -6.88
C GLY A 208 2.97 -3.35 -7.38
N GLN A 209 3.56 -2.18 -7.15
CA GLN A 209 4.97 -1.92 -7.40
C GLN A 209 5.87 -2.79 -6.50
N ALA A 210 5.53 -2.91 -5.22
CA ALA A 210 6.28 -3.74 -4.27
C ALA A 210 6.25 -5.23 -4.68
N ALA A 211 5.11 -5.75 -5.15
CA ALA A 211 4.97 -7.12 -5.63
C ALA A 211 5.77 -7.37 -6.92
N TRP A 212 5.81 -6.40 -7.83
CA TRP A 212 6.67 -6.45 -9.02
C TRP A 212 8.15 -6.48 -8.62
N ALA A 213 8.58 -5.55 -7.77
CA ALA A 213 9.95 -5.48 -7.28
C ALA A 213 10.37 -6.76 -6.54
N ALA A 214 9.49 -7.34 -5.71
CA ALA A 214 9.74 -8.61 -5.03
C ALA A 214 9.95 -9.76 -6.04
N ASN A 215 9.23 -9.76 -7.16
CA ASN A 215 9.41 -10.74 -8.23
C ASN A 215 10.80 -10.62 -8.87
N GLU A 216 11.23 -9.42 -9.24
CA GLU A 216 12.56 -9.18 -9.82
C GLU A 216 13.70 -9.53 -8.86
N LEU A 217 13.51 -9.27 -7.56
CA LEU A 217 14.51 -9.52 -6.54
C LEU A 217 14.57 -10.97 -6.05
N ALA A 218 13.54 -11.78 -6.34
CA ALA A 218 13.41 -13.14 -5.80
C ALA A 218 14.62 -14.03 -6.12
N ALA A 219 15.19 -13.94 -7.33
CA ALA A 219 16.32 -14.75 -7.75
C ALA A 219 17.63 -14.40 -6.99
N THR A 220 17.82 -13.12 -6.63
CA THR A 220 19.06 -12.61 -6.04
C THR A 220 18.97 -12.35 -4.55
N TYR A 221 17.78 -12.14 -4.01
CA TYR A 221 17.56 -11.85 -2.59
C TYR A 221 16.62 -12.87 -1.91
N GLY A 222 15.79 -13.61 -2.67
CA GLY A 222 14.76 -14.52 -2.17
C GLY A 222 15.25 -15.95 -1.83
N GLN A 223 16.55 -16.22 -1.69
CA GLN A 223 17.08 -17.57 -1.46
C GLN A 223 16.41 -18.24 -0.24
N GLY A 224 16.06 -19.51 -0.40
CA GLY A 224 15.37 -20.31 0.62
C GLY A 224 13.84 -20.26 0.54
N LEU A 225 13.30 -19.36 -0.29
CA LEU A 225 11.87 -19.23 -0.60
C LEU A 225 11.60 -19.64 -2.06
N ASP A 226 10.39 -20.09 -2.32
CA ASP A 226 9.89 -20.48 -3.65
C ASP A 226 8.77 -19.51 -4.06
N LEU A 227 9.13 -18.39 -4.70
CA LEU A 227 8.15 -17.45 -5.26
C LEU A 227 7.48 -18.11 -6.48
N VAL A 228 6.20 -18.43 -6.37
CA VAL A 228 5.46 -19.13 -7.42
C VAL A 228 4.81 -18.18 -8.43
N GLY A 229 4.65 -16.91 -8.08
CA GLY A 229 4.08 -15.87 -8.93
C GLY A 229 3.92 -14.56 -8.20
N SER A 230 3.70 -13.47 -8.94
CA SER A 230 3.31 -12.19 -8.37
C SER A 230 2.09 -11.60 -9.07
N VAL A 231 1.35 -10.77 -8.34
CA VAL A 231 0.18 -10.03 -8.83
C VAL A 231 0.40 -8.55 -8.53
N SER A 232 0.43 -7.75 -9.57
CA SER A 232 0.62 -6.30 -9.51
C SER A 232 -0.60 -5.60 -10.09
N LEU A 233 -1.43 -5.04 -9.21
CA LEU A 233 -2.64 -4.31 -9.59
C LEU A 233 -2.32 -2.80 -9.61
N SER A 234 -2.61 -2.14 -10.71
CA SER A 234 -2.35 -0.71 -10.94
C SER A 234 -0.96 -0.23 -10.48
N PRO A 235 0.14 -0.96 -10.82
CA PRO A 235 1.47 -0.64 -10.31
C PRO A 235 2.03 0.63 -10.97
N PRO A 236 2.57 1.61 -10.20
CA PRO A 236 3.32 2.72 -10.76
C PRO A 236 4.72 2.26 -11.21
N THR A 237 4.83 1.83 -12.48
CA THR A 237 6.09 1.28 -13.03
C THR A 237 7.07 2.36 -13.47
N ASP A 238 6.60 3.56 -13.82
CA ASP A 238 7.44 4.71 -14.16
C ASP A 238 6.75 5.99 -13.66
N LEU A 239 7.38 6.68 -12.74
CA LEU A 239 6.87 7.92 -12.14
C LEU A 239 7.54 9.18 -12.71
N THR A 240 8.48 9.03 -13.64
CA THR A 240 9.13 10.20 -14.27
C THR A 240 8.13 11.11 -14.99
N PRO A 241 7.06 10.61 -15.65
CA PRO A 241 6.06 11.47 -16.25
C PRO A 241 5.22 12.26 -15.21
N LEU A 242 5.14 11.80 -13.97
CA LEU A 242 4.48 12.54 -12.88
C LEU A 242 5.25 13.83 -12.54
N VAL A 243 6.59 13.76 -12.51
CA VAL A 243 7.44 14.94 -12.30
C VAL A 243 7.25 15.95 -13.43
N GLN A 244 7.19 15.48 -14.67
CA GLN A 244 6.92 16.34 -15.83
C GLN A 244 5.51 16.95 -15.75
N ALA A 245 4.50 16.17 -15.35
CA ALA A 245 3.13 16.68 -15.17
C ALA A 245 3.04 17.76 -14.07
N ALA A 246 3.86 17.65 -13.03
CA ALA A 246 3.97 18.69 -11.99
C ALA A 246 4.52 20.00 -12.56
N THR A 247 5.62 19.93 -13.33
CA THR A 247 6.22 21.09 -14.01
C THR A 247 5.26 21.75 -15.00
N ASP A 248 4.52 20.94 -15.78
CA ASP A 248 3.57 21.43 -16.79
C ASP A 248 2.22 21.90 -16.21
N GLY A 249 2.00 21.76 -14.91
CA GLY A 249 0.72 22.08 -14.25
C GLY A 249 -0.43 21.16 -14.62
N ASN A 250 -0.14 19.90 -15.00
CA ASN A 250 -1.10 18.93 -15.53
C ASN A 250 -1.42 17.79 -14.56
N LEU A 251 -1.02 17.92 -13.27
CA LEU A 251 -1.37 16.92 -12.27
C LEU A 251 -2.88 16.80 -12.11
N THR A 252 -3.35 15.56 -12.03
CA THR A 252 -4.71 15.28 -11.60
C THR A 252 -4.89 15.62 -10.12
N ARG A 253 -6.15 15.71 -9.65
CA ARG A 253 -6.43 15.95 -8.24
C ARG A 253 -5.80 14.88 -7.31
N PRO A 254 -6.03 13.57 -7.51
CA PRO A 254 -5.41 12.56 -6.65
C PRO A 254 -3.88 12.54 -6.75
N GLN A 255 -3.30 12.88 -7.90
CA GLN A 255 -1.83 13.01 -8.01
C GLN A 255 -1.29 14.15 -7.13
N LYS A 256 -2.02 15.27 -7.02
CA LYS A 256 -1.65 16.37 -6.10
C LYS A 256 -1.72 15.94 -4.62
N GLU A 257 -2.61 15.03 -4.26
CA GLU A 257 -2.70 14.49 -2.90
C GLU A 257 -1.52 13.56 -2.55
N LEU A 258 -1.01 12.83 -3.54
CA LEU A 258 0.06 11.84 -3.35
C LEU A 258 1.47 12.41 -3.50
N LEU A 259 1.61 13.50 -4.26
CA LEU A 259 2.93 14.04 -4.57
C LEU A 259 3.75 14.45 -3.32
N PRO A 260 3.17 15.02 -2.24
CA PRO A 260 3.91 15.28 -1.00
C PRO A 260 4.57 14.02 -0.43
N TYR A 261 3.89 12.86 -0.46
CA TYR A 261 4.48 11.61 0.00
C TYR A 261 5.68 11.20 -0.85
N LEU A 262 5.59 11.37 -2.17
CA LEU A 262 6.69 11.07 -3.09
C LEU A 262 7.90 11.97 -2.85
N LEU A 263 7.70 13.28 -2.65
CA LEU A 263 8.77 14.23 -2.39
C LEU A 263 9.52 13.90 -1.09
N TYR A 264 8.80 13.67 0.01
CA TYR A 264 9.40 13.28 1.29
C TYR A 264 10.00 11.88 1.25
N GLY A 265 9.42 10.94 0.47
CA GLY A 265 10.01 9.64 0.21
C GLY A 265 11.31 9.73 -0.57
N ALA A 266 11.37 10.59 -1.60
CA ALA A 266 12.56 10.86 -2.39
C ALA A 266 13.68 11.50 -1.55
N GLN A 267 13.35 12.37 -0.61
CA GLN A 267 14.31 12.94 0.36
C GLN A 267 14.99 11.86 1.21
N GLN A 268 14.29 10.75 1.52
CA GLN A 268 14.91 9.63 2.25
C GLN A 268 15.96 8.89 1.42
N VAL A 269 15.84 8.95 0.09
CA VAL A 269 16.78 8.32 -0.85
C VAL A 269 17.93 9.27 -1.21
N ASP A 270 17.62 10.54 -1.36
CA ASP A 270 18.60 11.60 -1.58
C ASP A 270 18.32 12.79 -0.65
N PRO A 271 19.06 12.93 0.46
CA PRO A 271 18.84 14.02 1.44
C PRO A 271 19.09 15.42 0.90
N THR A 272 19.59 15.57 -0.33
CA THR A 272 19.74 16.88 -0.98
C THR A 272 18.44 17.38 -1.61
N ILE A 273 17.41 16.52 -1.71
CA ILE A 273 16.07 16.92 -2.12
C ILE A 273 15.39 17.62 -0.94
N ASP A 274 15.06 18.89 -1.13
CA ASP A 274 14.18 19.60 -0.21
C ASP A 274 12.75 19.59 -0.78
N PRO A 275 11.76 18.95 -0.14
CA PRO A 275 10.38 18.98 -0.62
C PRO A 275 9.80 20.38 -0.84
N MET A 276 10.36 21.39 -0.16
CA MET A 276 9.92 22.77 -0.32
C MET A 276 10.34 23.39 -1.67
N ASP A 277 11.42 22.90 -2.30
CA ASP A 277 11.81 23.30 -3.66
C ASP A 277 10.80 22.88 -4.74
N TYR A 278 9.78 22.08 -4.36
CA TYR A 278 8.72 21.56 -5.23
C TYR A 278 7.33 21.89 -4.70
N SER A 279 7.20 22.86 -3.81
CA SER A 279 5.93 23.15 -3.14
C SER A 279 5.60 24.64 -3.26
N GLY A 280 4.46 24.95 -3.83
CA GLY A 280 3.92 26.31 -3.84
C GLY A 280 3.28 26.69 -2.49
N THR A 281 2.76 27.89 -2.43
CA THR A 281 2.31 28.51 -1.16
C THR A 281 1.16 27.78 -0.48
N VAL A 282 0.28 27.14 -1.24
CA VAL A 282 -0.85 26.37 -0.67
C VAL A 282 -0.37 25.04 -0.13
N ALA A 283 0.53 24.36 -0.86
CA ALA A 283 1.12 23.08 -0.42
C ALA A 283 1.98 23.29 0.83
N GLU A 284 2.83 24.31 0.88
CA GLU A 284 3.61 24.67 2.07
C GLU A 284 2.71 24.95 3.28
N ALA A 285 1.68 25.79 3.11
CA ALA A 285 0.78 26.16 4.20
C ALA A 285 -0.04 24.97 4.74
N ASN A 286 -0.22 23.91 3.95
CA ASN A 286 -0.97 22.70 4.32
C ASN A 286 -0.09 21.46 4.43
N ASN A 287 1.23 21.62 4.49
CA ASN A 287 2.17 20.50 4.45
C ASN A 287 1.91 19.43 5.52
N GLU A 288 1.69 19.82 6.77
CA GLU A 288 1.36 18.89 7.85
C GLU A 288 0.07 18.10 7.57
N LEU A 289 -0.96 18.76 7.04
CA LEU A 289 -2.22 18.13 6.68
C LEU A 289 -2.04 17.14 5.52
N LEU A 290 -1.31 17.52 4.47
CA LEU A 290 -1.06 16.69 3.29
C LEU A 290 -0.27 15.42 3.63
N LEU A 291 0.59 15.48 4.65
CA LEU A 291 1.39 14.36 5.11
C LEU A 291 0.68 13.43 6.12
N THR A 292 -0.53 13.77 6.57
CA THR A 292 -1.32 12.84 7.40
C THR A 292 -1.66 11.55 6.64
N CYS A 293 -2.00 10.48 7.35
CA CYS A 293 -2.34 9.19 6.72
C CYS A 293 -3.50 9.33 5.72
N SER A 294 -3.56 8.45 4.74
CA SER A 294 -4.50 8.54 3.61
C SER A 294 -5.97 8.57 4.02
N GLY A 295 -6.36 7.92 5.11
CA GLY A 295 -7.72 7.93 5.66
C GLY A 295 -7.98 9.03 6.70
N GLY A 296 -7.07 10.02 6.88
CA GLY A 296 -7.17 11.09 7.86
C GLY A 296 -8.23 12.14 7.54
N ASP A 297 -7.91 13.44 7.68
CA ASP A 297 -8.82 14.55 7.32
C ASP A 297 -8.93 14.69 5.80
N THR A 298 -9.70 13.79 5.16
CA THR A 298 -9.92 13.77 3.72
C THR A 298 -10.57 15.06 3.23
N ASP A 299 -11.56 15.58 3.95
CA ASP A 299 -12.22 16.84 3.59
C ASP A 299 -11.26 18.03 3.63
N GLY A 300 -10.33 18.03 4.59
CA GLY A 300 -9.27 19.02 4.70
C GLY A 300 -8.29 18.97 3.54
N LYS A 301 -7.80 17.77 3.21
CA LYS A 301 -6.92 17.54 2.05
C LYS A 301 -7.60 17.94 0.75
N GLU A 302 -8.84 17.54 0.55
CA GLU A 302 -9.62 17.91 -0.63
C GLU A 302 -9.72 19.43 -0.82
N ARG A 303 -10.03 20.17 0.26
CA ARG A 303 -10.06 21.65 0.21
C ARG A 303 -8.70 22.26 -0.08
N ALA A 304 -7.61 21.69 0.50
CA ALA A 304 -6.26 22.17 0.21
C ALA A 304 -5.92 21.97 -1.27
N VAL A 305 -6.17 20.78 -1.82
CA VAL A 305 -5.91 20.47 -3.23
C VAL A 305 -6.76 21.33 -4.19
N GLU A 306 -8.03 21.60 -3.85
CA GLU A 306 -8.90 22.49 -4.63
C GLU A 306 -8.39 23.93 -4.69
N ALA A 307 -7.66 24.37 -3.65
CA ALA A 307 -7.09 25.71 -3.59
C ALA A 307 -5.74 25.84 -4.32
N MET A 308 -5.10 24.73 -4.72
CA MET A 308 -3.81 24.69 -5.37
C MET A 308 -3.85 25.23 -6.80
N ALA A 309 -2.85 26.03 -7.15
CA ALA A 309 -2.58 26.40 -8.53
C ALA A 309 -2.26 25.14 -9.39
N PRO A 310 -2.41 25.23 -10.72
CA PRO A 310 -2.00 24.12 -11.59
C PRO A 310 -0.54 23.72 -11.41
N ASP A 311 0.35 24.68 -11.28
CA ASP A 311 1.80 24.56 -11.12
C ASP A 311 2.27 24.52 -9.66
N GLU A 312 1.38 24.20 -8.72
CA GLU A 312 1.66 24.19 -7.27
C GLU A 312 2.84 23.31 -6.88
N PHE A 313 3.11 22.28 -7.65
CA PHE A 313 4.21 21.33 -7.42
C PHE A 313 5.30 21.39 -8.51
N ALA A 314 5.37 22.50 -9.27
CA ALA A 314 6.47 22.69 -10.18
C ALA A 314 7.78 22.92 -9.40
N ALA A 315 8.87 22.32 -9.85
CA ALA A 315 10.17 22.54 -9.24
C ALA A 315 10.60 24.01 -9.39
N ASP A 316 11.21 24.58 -8.35
CA ASP A 316 11.69 25.97 -8.34
C ASP A 316 12.77 26.24 -9.39
N SER A 317 13.46 25.22 -9.84
CA SER A 317 14.53 25.32 -10.82
C SER A 317 14.65 24.06 -11.66
N ALA A 318 15.24 24.19 -12.87
CA ALA A 318 15.60 23.05 -13.70
C ALA A 318 16.60 22.09 -13.01
N GLN A 319 17.38 22.58 -12.05
CA GLN A 319 18.29 21.75 -11.26
C GLN A 319 17.50 20.86 -10.29
N SER A 320 16.56 21.44 -9.55
CA SER A 320 15.69 20.69 -8.62
C SER A 320 14.87 19.66 -9.39
N GLU A 321 14.28 20.03 -10.54
CA GLU A 321 13.56 19.10 -11.41
C GLU A 321 14.44 17.91 -11.82
N GLN A 322 15.68 18.16 -12.28
CA GLN A 322 16.59 17.09 -12.69
C GLN A 322 16.99 16.19 -11.51
N GLN A 323 17.22 16.77 -10.32
CA GLN A 323 17.51 15.98 -9.10
C GLN A 323 16.37 15.01 -8.78
N LEU A 324 15.12 15.48 -8.82
CA LEU A 324 13.96 14.62 -8.58
C LEU A 324 13.83 13.55 -9.65
N LEU A 325 14.01 13.90 -10.94
CA LEU A 325 14.00 12.95 -12.04
C LEU A 325 15.10 11.87 -11.90
N ASP A 326 16.29 12.24 -11.42
CA ASP A 326 17.39 11.31 -11.19
C ASP A 326 17.08 10.29 -10.06
N VAL A 327 16.33 10.71 -9.03
CA VAL A 327 15.87 9.81 -7.97
C VAL A 327 14.73 8.93 -8.47
N ILE A 328 13.69 9.54 -9.01
CA ILE A 328 12.48 8.84 -9.45
C ILE A 328 12.76 7.90 -10.63
N GLY A 329 13.70 8.25 -11.50
CA GLY A 329 14.15 7.38 -12.58
C GLY A 329 14.73 6.05 -12.10
N ARG A 330 15.29 6.00 -10.88
CA ARG A 330 15.75 4.73 -10.25
C ARG A 330 14.61 3.85 -9.74
N TYR A 331 13.38 4.38 -9.65
CA TYR A 331 12.20 3.63 -9.21
C TYR A 331 11.51 2.90 -10.37
N THR A 332 11.92 3.17 -11.62
CA THR A 332 11.30 2.59 -12.82
C THR A 332 11.46 1.06 -12.84
N LEU A 333 10.36 0.36 -13.11
CA LEU A 333 10.30 -1.08 -13.32
C LEU A 333 9.90 -1.38 -14.80
N PRO A 334 10.35 -2.48 -15.40
CA PRO A 334 11.30 -3.47 -14.86
C PRO A 334 12.74 -2.97 -14.83
N GLN A 335 13.53 -3.46 -13.86
CA GLN A 335 14.98 -3.25 -13.79
C GLN A 335 15.76 -4.46 -14.28
N VAL A 336 15.26 -5.66 -14.05
CA VAL A 336 15.90 -6.92 -14.42
C VAL A 336 14.86 -7.93 -14.91
N ARG A 337 15.33 -8.84 -15.79
CA ARG A 337 14.51 -9.95 -16.24
C ARG A 337 14.19 -10.93 -15.11
N THR A 338 12.94 -11.41 -15.06
CA THR A 338 12.50 -12.48 -14.17
C THR A 338 12.07 -13.74 -14.93
N GLU A 339 12.15 -14.89 -14.24
CA GLU A 339 11.59 -16.17 -14.72
C GLU A 339 10.27 -16.54 -14.01
N VAL A 340 9.88 -15.77 -12.99
CA VAL A 340 8.69 -16.05 -12.18
C VAL A 340 7.47 -15.41 -12.84
N PRO A 341 6.37 -16.16 -13.05
CA PRO A 341 5.16 -15.61 -13.67
C PRO A 341 4.61 -14.40 -12.92
N MET A 342 4.17 -13.39 -13.67
CA MET A 342 3.58 -12.17 -13.13
C MET A 342 2.23 -11.89 -13.79
N PHE A 343 1.23 -11.56 -12.99
CA PHE A 343 -0.04 -10.99 -13.45
C PHE A 343 -0.02 -9.48 -13.20
N VAL A 344 -0.38 -8.71 -14.22
CA VAL A 344 -0.48 -7.24 -14.14
C VAL A 344 -1.84 -6.81 -14.63
N ALA A 345 -2.61 -6.08 -13.81
CA ALA A 345 -3.84 -5.45 -14.26
C ALA A 345 -3.82 -3.95 -13.99
N TYR A 346 -4.45 -3.16 -14.88
CA TYR A 346 -4.58 -1.71 -14.73
C TYR A 346 -5.87 -1.22 -15.40
N GLY A 347 -6.43 -0.15 -14.87
CA GLY A 347 -7.67 0.42 -15.39
C GLY A 347 -7.43 1.46 -16.48
N ALA A 348 -8.21 1.43 -17.56
CA ALA A 348 -8.10 2.42 -18.65
C ALA A 348 -8.57 3.83 -18.23
N LYS A 349 -9.23 3.96 -17.07
CA LYS A 349 -9.72 5.23 -16.52
C LYS A 349 -8.96 5.64 -15.25
N ASP A 350 -7.78 5.04 -15.00
CA ASP A 350 -6.94 5.39 -13.85
C ASP A 350 -6.42 6.83 -13.99
N ASP A 351 -6.72 7.67 -13.02
CA ASP A 351 -6.29 9.07 -12.95
C ASP A 351 -5.25 9.32 -11.85
N ILE A 352 -4.78 8.25 -11.21
CA ILE A 352 -3.67 8.25 -10.25
C ILE A 352 -2.39 7.78 -10.94
N VAL A 353 -2.36 6.50 -11.31
CA VAL A 353 -1.31 5.86 -12.12
C VAL A 353 -1.84 5.78 -13.54
N LEU A 354 -1.45 6.73 -14.38
CA LEU A 354 -2.01 6.77 -15.74
C LEU A 354 -1.76 5.45 -16.47
N PRO A 355 -2.76 4.91 -17.21
CA PRO A 355 -2.70 3.58 -17.83
C PRO A 355 -1.45 3.36 -18.67
N GLN A 356 -0.99 4.42 -19.35
CA GLN A 356 0.18 4.37 -20.22
C GLN A 356 1.45 4.04 -19.42
N TRP A 357 1.58 4.50 -18.16
CA TRP A 357 2.78 4.24 -17.36
C TRP A 357 2.94 2.75 -17.06
N THR A 358 1.83 2.09 -16.68
CA THR A 358 1.83 0.63 -16.48
C THR A 358 2.01 -0.14 -17.77
N ALA A 359 1.34 0.29 -18.86
CA ALA A 359 1.46 -0.33 -20.18
C ALA A 359 2.90 -0.30 -20.71
N ASP A 360 3.60 0.84 -20.55
CA ASP A 360 5.01 0.97 -20.94
C ASP A 360 5.92 0.03 -20.12
N GLY A 361 5.63 -0.14 -18.82
CA GLY A 361 6.32 -1.11 -17.98
C GLY A 361 6.12 -2.55 -18.44
N VAL A 362 4.88 -2.91 -18.79
CA VAL A 362 4.55 -4.23 -19.34
C VAL A 362 5.27 -4.45 -20.68
N GLU A 363 5.28 -3.47 -21.58
CA GLU A 363 6.00 -3.57 -22.86
C GLU A 363 7.50 -3.80 -22.66
N LYS A 364 8.12 -3.04 -21.74
CA LYS A 364 9.54 -3.22 -21.38
C LYS A 364 9.82 -4.63 -20.84
N ALA A 365 8.97 -5.14 -19.95
CA ALA A 365 9.10 -6.48 -19.38
C ALA A 365 8.91 -7.59 -20.43
N CYS A 366 7.94 -7.42 -21.33
CA CYS A 366 7.80 -8.29 -22.50
C CYS A 366 9.06 -8.31 -23.38
N ALA A 367 9.67 -7.15 -23.60
CA ALA A 367 10.92 -7.05 -24.36
C ALA A 367 12.10 -7.75 -23.66
N LEU A 368 12.11 -7.82 -22.33
CA LEU A 368 13.08 -8.60 -21.55
C LEU A 368 12.81 -10.12 -21.61
N GLY A 369 11.60 -10.52 -22.00
CA GLY A 369 11.16 -11.91 -22.06
C GLY A 369 10.58 -12.42 -20.73
N ASP A 370 10.01 -11.54 -19.93
CA ASP A 370 9.34 -11.90 -18.67
C ASP A 370 8.03 -12.65 -18.94
N PRO A 371 7.68 -13.66 -18.13
CA PRO A 371 6.42 -14.38 -18.30
C PRO A 371 5.25 -13.60 -17.67
N ILE A 372 4.76 -12.57 -18.39
CA ILE A 372 3.68 -11.68 -17.94
C ILE A 372 2.34 -12.07 -18.53
N VAL A 373 1.29 -12.00 -17.68
CA VAL A 373 -0.11 -11.95 -18.08
C VAL A 373 -0.62 -10.54 -17.78
N ALA A 374 -0.77 -9.71 -18.79
CA ALA A 374 -1.24 -8.35 -18.66
C ALA A 374 -2.73 -8.22 -19.05
N GLN A 375 -3.47 -7.41 -18.29
CA GLN A 375 -4.89 -7.12 -18.50
C GLN A 375 -5.18 -5.64 -18.30
N GLU A 376 -5.48 -4.91 -19.37
CA GLU A 376 -6.12 -3.62 -19.29
C GLU A 376 -7.64 -3.81 -19.04
N GLN A 377 -8.20 -3.06 -18.09
CA GLN A 377 -9.62 -3.11 -17.74
C GLN A 377 -10.33 -1.81 -18.19
N PRO A 378 -11.08 -1.84 -19.30
CA PRO A 378 -11.57 -0.61 -19.97
C PRO A 378 -12.50 0.27 -19.13
N GLU A 379 -13.23 -0.33 -18.20
CA GLU A 379 -14.23 0.38 -17.38
C GLU A 379 -13.74 0.74 -15.99
N GLN A 380 -12.54 0.26 -15.59
CA GLN A 380 -11.99 0.47 -14.26
C GLN A 380 -11.10 1.73 -14.22
N GLY A 381 -11.06 2.33 -13.02
CA GLY A 381 -10.10 3.35 -12.64
C GLY A 381 -8.88 2.72 -11.94
N HIS A 382 -8.42 3.36 -10.87
CA HIS A 382 -7.29 2.87 -10.08
C HIS A 382 -7.57 1.53 -9.39
N ASP A 383 -8.81 1.37 -8.89
CA ASP A 383 -9.28 0.10 -8.35
C ASP A 383 -9.70 -0.82 -9.49
N VAL A 384 -8.95 -1.89 -9.70
CA VAL A 384 -9.21 -2.89 -10.74
C VAL A 384 -9.85 -4.14 -10.15
N SER A 385 -10.58 -4.90 -10.99
CA SER A 385 -11.09 -6.21 -10.59
C SER A 385 -9.95 -7.21 -10.46
N ASP A 386 -9.96 -7.99 -9.39
CA ASP A 386 -8.96 -9.00 -9.05
C ASP A 386 -9.36 -10.43 -9.46
N GLU A 387 -10.55 -10.64 -10.05
CA GLU A 387 -11.05 -11.98 -10.40
C GLU A 387 -10.06 -12.80 -11.22
N ALA A 388 -9.46 -12.20 -12.27
CA ALA A 388 -8.47 -12.88 -13.10
C ALA A 388 -7.14 -13.10 -12.35
N ALA A 389 -6.78 -12.20 -11.43
CA ALA A 389 -5.62 -12.33 -10.57
C ALA A 389 -5.77 -13.52 -9.61
N MET A 390 -6.95 -13.72 -9.03
CA MET A 390 -7.23 -14.86 -8.15
C MET A 390 -7.15 -16.18 -8.92
N GLN A 391 -7.64 -16.24 -10.17
CA GLN A 391 -7.49 -17.42 -11.04
C GLN A 391 -6.02 -17.69 -11.38
N PHE A 392 -5.24 -16.64 -11.67
CA PHE A 392 -3.80 -16.73 -11.89
C PHE A 392 -3.09 -17.31 -10.66
N LEU A 393 -3.35 -16.77 -9.47
CA LEU A 393 -2.77 -17.25 -8.21
C LEU A 393 -3.07 -18.74 -7.96
N ALA A 394 -4.32 -19.14 -8.14
CA ALA A 394 -4.70 -20.54 -7.98
C ALA A 394 -3.93 -21.46 -8.96
N ALA A 395 -3.73 -21.01 -10.20
CA ALA A 395 -2.98 -21.76 -11.21
C ALA A 395 -1.49 -21.90 -10.85
N VAL A 396 -0.81 -20.81 -10.46
CA VAL A 396 0.63 -20.85 -10.11
C VAL A 396 0.87 -21.65 -8.82
N PHE A 397 0.00 -21.55 -7.82
CA PHE A 397 0.08 -22.40 -6.63
C PHE A 397 -0.21 -23.88 -6.94
N ALA A 398 -1.01 -24.18 -7.95
CA ALA A 398 -1.22 -25.55 -8.43
C ALA A 398 -0.06 -26.07 -9.31
N GLY A 399 0.97 -25.27 -9.57
CA GLY A 399 2.09 -25.61 -10.45
C GLY A 399 1.70 -25.69 -11.93
N GLN A 400 0.60 -25.04 -12.32
CA GLN A 400 0.17 -24.97 -13.70
C GLN A 400 0.95 -23.89 -14.45
N SER A 401 1.27 -24.16 -15.71
CA SER A 401 1.85 -23.12 -16.55
C SER A 401 0.77 -22.12 -16.95
N VAL A 402 1.10 -20.83 -16.84
CA VAL A 402 0.23 -19.74 -17.26
C VAL A 402 0.79 -19.17 -18.55
N PRO A 403 -0.01 -19.11 -19.64
CA PRO A 403 0.47 -18.55 -20.90
C PRO A 403 0.72 -17.03 -20.74
N SER A 404 1.89 -16.57 -21.16
CA SER A 404 2.21 -15.14 -21.24
C SER A 404 1.36 -14.46 -22.30
N THR A 405 1.02 -13.18 -22.08
CA THR A 405 0.40 -12.29 -23.08
C THR A 405 1.42 -11.54 -23.92
N CYS A 406 2.71 -11.61 -23.57
CA CYS A 406 3.80 -11.16 -24.40
C CYS A 406 3.95 -12.09 -25.61
#